data_9eba353bc83060a504378ef68cc27df0
#
_entry.id   9eba353bc83060a504378ef68cc27df0
#
_cell.length_a   1.000
_cell.length_b   1.000
_cell.length_c   1.000
_cell.angle_alpha   90.00
_cell.angle_beta   90.00
_cell.angle_gamma   90.00
#
_symmetry.space_group_name_H-M   'P 1'
#
loop_
_entity.id
_entity.type
_entity.pdbx_description
1 polymer ?
#
loop_
_entity_poly.entity_id
_entity_poly.type
_entity_poly.pdbx_seq_one_letter_code
_entity_poly.pdbx_strand_id
1 'polypeptide(L)'
;TVCLQNFCTIDEIAEKVGGFDFILADLGVSSMQIDNPKRGFSFKADGPLDLRLNQEKGISAAERLDTISREELAGMLYENSDEPYCEELAKAITDEIRRGNRIDTTTKLRNVIEKTLSFLPDNKEKKDIVKKTCQRTFQALRIDVNNEFEVLYEFMEKLPDALRPGGRVAILTFH
;
A
#
# COMPACT_ATOMS: atom_id res chain seq x y z
N THR A 1 -17.21 21.11 8.04
CA THR A 1 -16.20 21.57 7.07
C THR A 1 -15.47 20.36 6.53
N VAL A 2 -15.24 20.30 5.22
CA VAL A 2 -14.43 19.26 4.57
C VAL A 2 -13.10 19.91 4.14
N CYS A 3 -11.98 19.30 4.50
CA CYS A 3 -10.65 19.74 4.09
C CYS A 3 -10.00 18.61 3.27
N LEU A 4 -9.60 18.89 2.03
CA LEU A 4 -8.88 17.94 1.19
C LEU A 4 -7.38 18.10 1.42
N GLN A 5 -6.87 17.45 2.46
CA GLN A 5 -5.44 17.50 2.85
C GLN A 5 -5.00 16.13 3.36
N ASN A 6 -3.68 15.95 3.48
CA ASN A 6 -3.12 14.78 4.15
C ASN A 6 -3.41 14.89 5.66
N PHE A 7 -3.76 13.78 6.30
CA PHE A 7 -4.09 13.77 7.73
C PHE A 7 -2.89 14.10 8.63
N CYS A 8 -1.66 14.01 8.15
CA CYS A 8 -0.48 14.45 8.89
C CYS A 8 -0.42 16.00 9.10
N THR A 9 -1.33 16.76 8.45
CA THR A 9 -1.46 18.21 8.69
C THR A 9 -2.57 18.54 9.70
N ILE A 10 -2.88 17.63 10.60
CA ILE A 10 -3.96 17.77 11.60
C ILE A 10 -3.73 18.96 12.56
N ASP A 11 -2.49 19.25 12.87
CA ASP A 11 -2.06 20.39 13.68
C ASP A 11 -2.49 21.73 13.08
N GLU A 12 -2.31 21.91 11.77
CA GLU A 12 -2.72 23.15 11.07
C GLU A 12 -4.25 23.38 11.14
N ILE A 13 -5.03 22.28 11.14
CA ILE A 13 -6.48 22.37 11.26
C ILE A 13 -6.86 22.63 12.71
N ALA A 14 -6.18 21.98 13.66
CA ALA A 14 -6.38 22.17 15.09
C ALA A 14 -6.14 23.63 15.51
N GLU A 15 -5.08 24.28 15.02
CA GLU A 15 -4.82 25.72 15.26
C GLU A 15 -5.99 26.59 14.83
N LYS A 16 -6.61 26.33 13.68
CA LYS A 16 -7.73 27.12 13.16
C LYS A 16 -9.03 26.96 13.96
N VAL A 17 -9.24 25.81 14.62
CA VAL A 17 -10.48 25.49 15.35
C VAL A 17 -10.29 25.49 16.87
N GLY A 18 -9.08 25.68 17.36
CA GLY A 18 -8.77 25.70 18.80
C GLY A 18 -8.66 24.29 19.41
N GLY A 19 -8.19 23.31 18.64
CA GLY A 19 -8.00 21.93 19.06
C GLY A 19 -9.26 21.05 18.98
N PHE A 20 -9.06 19.74 19.12
CA PHE A 20 -10.10 18.73 19.04
C PHE A 20 -10.31 18.01 20.39
N ASP A 21 -11.56 17.73 20.73
CA ASP A 21 -11.92 16.89 21.88
C ASP A 21 -11.86 15.40 21.52
N PHE A 22 -12.04 15.09 20.21
CA PHE A 22 -11.97 13.72 19.69
C PHE A 22 -11.47 13.72 18.24
N ILE A 23 -10.55 12.81 17.94
CA ILE A 23 -10.05 12.54 16.59
C ILE A 23 -10.32 11.08 16.25
N LEU A 24 -10.90 10.81 15.09
CA LEU A 24 -11.05 9.46 14.53
C LEU A 24 -10.26 9.40 13.22
N ALA A 25 -9.30 8.50 13.13
CA ALA A 25 -8.58 8.17 11.91
C ALA A 25 -9.00 6.77 11.43
N ASP A 26 -9.62 6.69 10.26
CA ASP A 26 -9.96 5.45 9.56
C ASP A 26 -8.97 5.27 8.40
N LEU A 27 -7.96 4.40 8.64
CA LEU A 27 -6.80 4.27 7.77
C LEU A 27 -6.99 3.18 6.71
N GLY A 28 -6.34 3.36 5.58
CA GLY A 28 -6.35 2.45 4.45
C GLY A 28 -7.17 2.97 3.27
N VAL A 29 -7.63 2.06 2.42
CA VAL A 29 -8.36 2.37 1.19
C VAL A 29 -9.85 2.05 1.32
N SER A 30 -10.68 2.91 0.73
CA SER A 30 -12.12 2.68 0.67
C SER A 30 -12.50 1.62 -0.37
N SER A 31 -13.68 1.02 -0.22
CA SER A 31 -14.23 0.09 -1.21
C SER A 31 -14.35 0.73 -2.61
N MET A 32 -14.73 2.01 -2.68
CA MET A 32 -14.80 2.74 -3.96
C MET A 32 -13.44 2.84 -4.67
N GLN A 33 -12.34 2.96 -3.91
CA GLN A 33 -10.99 2.95 -4.49
C GLN A 33 -10.59 1.55 -4.96
N ILE A 34 -10.93 0.52 -4.17
CA ILE A 34 -10.64 -0.88 -4.52
C ILE A 34 -11.43 -1.33 -5.75
N ASP A 35 -12.70 -0.93 -5.86
CA ASP A 35 -13.60 -1.32 -6.94
C ASP A 35 -13.34 -0.59 -8.26
N ASN A 36 -12.50 0.46 -8.24
CA ASN A 36 -12.12 1.18 -9.46
C ASN A 36 -10.85 0.56 -10.09
N PRO A 37 -10.95 -0.18 -11.21
CA PRO A 37 -9.79 -0.83 -11.83
C PRO A 37 -8.68 0.14 -12.24
N LYS A 38 -9.02 1.40 -12.55
CA LYS A 38 -8.05 2.43 -12.96
C LYS A 38 -7.11 2.87 -11.83
N ARG A 39 -7.42 2.51 -10.59
CA ARG A 39 -6.61 2.80 -9.42
C ARG A 39 -5.59 1.71 -9.10
N GLY A 40 -5.79 0.50 -9.61
CA GLY A 40 -4.88 -0.63 -9.45
C GLY A 40 -4.87 -1.30 -8.07
N PHE A 41 -5.77 -0.96 -7.15
CA PHE A 41 -5.81 -1.53 -5.79
C PHE A 41 -6.29 -2.98 -5.72
N SER A 42 -6.89 -3.49 -6.80
CA SER A 42 -7.41 -4.86 -6.85
C SER A 42 -6.77 -5.65 -7.98
N PHE A 43 -6.35 -6.87 -7.68
CA PHE A 43 -5.85 -7.84 -8.67
C PHE A 43 -6.99 -8.70 -9.28
N LYS A 44 -8.25 -8.43 -8.96
CA LYS A 44 -9.42 -9.15 -9.50
C LYS A 44 -9.80 -8.71 -10.91
N ALA A 45 -9.55 -7.46 -11.23
CA ALA A 45 -9.76 -6.87 -12.54
C ALA A 45 -8.44 -6.31 -13.07
N ASP A 46 -8.26 -6.35 -14.39
CA ASP A 46 -7.09 -5.73 -15.01
C ASP A 46 -7.18 -4.20 -14.99
N GLY A 47 -6.07 -3.57 -14.74
CA GLY A 47 -5.94 -2.12 -14.69
C GLY A 47 -4.48 -1.69 -14.53
N PRO A 48 -4.16 -0.41 -14.66
CA PRO A 48 -2.81 0.08 -14.43
C PRO A 48 -2.35 -0.22 -13.00
N LEU A 49 -1.11 -0.62 -12.83
CA LEU A 49 -0.50 -0.84 -11.51
C LEU A 49 -0.08 0.51 -10.92
N ASP A 50 -1.07 1.30 -10.48
CA ASP A 50 -0.85 2.65 -9.94
C ASP A 50 -0.64 2.64 -8.42
N LEU A 51 -1.65 2.26 -7.63
CA LEU A 51 -1.67 2.16 -6.17
C LEU A 51 -1.52 3.48 -5.41
N ARG A 52 -1.40 4.63 -6.08
CA ARG A 52 -1.32 5.93 -5.40
C ARG A 52 -2.68 6.34 -4.83
N LEU A 53 -2.71 6.82 -3.61
CA LEU A 53 -3.90 7.44 -3.02
C LEU A 53 -4.22 8.78 -3.70
N ASN A 54 -3.18 9.56 -4.00
CA ASN A 54 -3.27 10.76 -4.82
C ASN A 54 -2.51 10.57 -6.15
N GLN A 55 -3.25 10.40 -7.26
CA GLN A 55 -2.66 10.15 -8.59
C GLN A 55 -1.95 11.37 -9.21
N GLU A 56 -2.10 12.55 -8.62
CA GLU A 56 -1.42 13.77 -9.07
C GLU A 56 0.00 13.92 -8.50
N LYS A 57 0.38 13.06 -7.52
CA LYS A 57 1.67 13.15 -6.83
C LYS A 57 2.38 11.80 -6.78
N GLY A 58 3.72 11.87 -6.74
CA GLY A 58 4.56 10.68 -6.60
C GLY A 58 4.60 9.82 -7.86
N ILE A 59 5.22 8.66 -7.74
CA ILE A 59 5.36 7.66 -8.79
C ILE A 59 4.38 6.50 -8.56
N SER A 60 3.89 5.90 -9.65
CA SER A 60 3.05 4.71 -9.59
C SER A 60 3.84 3.48 -9.11
N ALA A 61 3.14 2.45 -8.66
CA ALA A 61 3.79 1.19 -8.30
C ALA A 61 4.51 0.55 -9.50
N ALA A 62 4.00 0.71 -10.71
CA ALA A 62 4.69 0.27 -11.93
C ALA A 62 6.06 0.98 -12.10
N GLU A 63 6.09 2.30 -11.96
CA GLU A 63 7.34 3.09 -12.04
C GLU A 63 8.28 2.77 -10.89
N ARG A 64 7.75 2.51 -9.70
CA ARG A 64 8.55 2.06 -8.55
C ARG A 64 9.23 0.73 -8.82
N LEU A 65 8.50 -0.24 -9.39
CA LEU A 65 9.06 -1.54 -9.75
C LEU A 65 10.14 -1.44 -10.85
N ASP A 66 10.04 -0.47 -11.77
CA ASP A 66 11.04 -0.25 -12.82
C ASP A 66 12.42 0.15 -12.26
N THR A 67 12.48 0.71 -11.04
CA THR A 67 13.70 1.32 -10.46
C THR A 67 14.19 0.65 -9.18
N ILE A 68 13.36 -0.13 -8.50
CA ILE A 68 13.70 -0.75 -7.21
C ILE A 68 14.73 -1.88 -7.38
N SER A 69 15.69 -1.98 -6.47
CA SER A 69 16.60 -3.12 -6.41
C SER A 69 15.90 -4.38 -5.88
N ARG A 70 16.47 -5.54 -6.15
CA ARG A 70 15.94 -6.81 -5.64
C ARG A 70 15.92 -6.83 -4.11
N GLU A 71 17.01 -6.41 -3.49
CA GLU A 71 17.21 -6.41 -2.05
C GLU A 71 16.21 -5.47 -1.37
N GLU A 72 16.03 -4.28 -1.94
CA GLU A 72 15.06 -3.29 -1.46
C GLU A 72 13.61 -3.79 -1.62
N LEU A 73 13.29 -4.45 -2.75
CA LEU A 73 11.96 -5.02 -2.96
C LEU A 73 11.66 -6.15 -1.98
N ALA A 74 12.62 -7.04 -1.71
CA ALA A 74 12.45 -8.10 -0.73
C ALA A 74 12.22 -7.53 0.68
N GLY A 75 13.02 -6.54 1.09
CA GLY A 75 12.85 -5.83 2.36
C GLY A 75 11.47 -5.18 2.47
N MET A 76 11.06 -4.44 1.45
CA MET A 76 9.75 -3.78 1.41
C MET A 76 8.58 -4.78 1.52
N LEU A 77 8.64 -5.91 0.81
CA LEU A 77 7.61 -6.96 0.89
C LEU A 77 7.53 -7.58 2.29
N TYR A 78 8.67 -7.79 2.93
CA TYR A 78 8.72 -8.31 4.28
C TYR A 78 8.23 -7.28 5.32
N GLU A 79 8.79 -6.08 5.32
CA GLU A 79 8.53 -5.05 6.33
C GLU A 79 7.11 -4.48 6.26
N ASN A 80 6.55 -4.32 5.05
CA ASN A 80 5.24 -3.69 4.86
C ASN A 80 4.07 -4.69 4.92
N SER A 81 4.31 -6.00 4.80
CA SER A 81 3.20 -6.96 4.73
C SER A 81 3.49 -8.37 5.24
N ASP A 82 4.64 -8.61 5.88
CA ASP A 82 5.05 -9.94 6.35
C ASP A 82 4.94 -11.03 5.25
N GLU A 83 5.34 -10.69 4.00
CA GLU A 83 5.24 -11.63 2.89
C GLU A 83 6.32 -12.74 3.02
N PRO A 84 5.94 -14.01 3.22
CA PRO A 84 6.89 -15.08 3.46
C PRO A 84 7.73 -15.46 2.23
N TYR A 85 7.26 -15.14 1.02
CA TYR A 85 7.96 -15.41 -0.25
C TYR A 85 8.63 -14.15 -0.81
N CYS A 86 9.00 -13.20 0.05
CA CYS A 86 9.55 -11.89 -0.34
C CYS A 86 10.78 -12.02 -1.24
N GLU A 87 11.69 -12.94 -0.95
CA GLU A 87 12.91 -13.15 -1.73
C GLU A 87 12.62 -13.73 -3.13
N GLU A 88 11.77 -14.75 -3.20
CA GLU A 88 11.38 -15.38 -4.46
C GLU A 88 10.62 -14.41 -5.36
N LEU A 89 9.72 -13.63 -4.78
CA LEU A 89 8.94 -12.62 -5.50
C LEU A 89 9.82 -11.48 -5.99
N ALA A 90 10.69 -10.94 -5.13
CA ALA A 90 11.61 -9.88 -5.51
C ALA A 90 12.51 -10.30 -6.67
N LYS A 91 13.05 -11.54 -6.60
CA LYS A 91 13.82 -12.11 -7.69
C LYS A 91 13.01 -12.23 -8.98
N ALA A 92 11.81 -12.82 -8.91
CA ALA A 92 10.98 -13.05 -10.09
C ALA A 92 10.55 -11.74 -10.76
N ILE A 93 10.13 -10.74 -9.97
CA ILE A 93 9.71 -9.42 -10.45
C ILE A 93 10.89 -8.71 -11.12
N THR A 94 12.03 -8.62 -10.46
CA THR A 94 13.20 -7.92 -11.02
C THR A 94 13.79 -8.64 -12.22
N ASP A 95 13.73 -9.97 -12.27
CA ASP A 95 14.17 -10.75 -13.44
C ASP A 95 13.26 -10.53 -14.66
N GLU A 96 11.93 -10.44 -14.49
CA GLU A 96 11.00 -10.12 -15.59
C GLU A 96 11.28 -8.70 -16.14
N ILE A 97 11.47 -7.72 -15.27
CA ILE A 97 11.78 -6.34 -15.67
C ILE A 97 13.12 -6.27 -16.43
N ARG A 98 14.17 -6.95 -15.96
CA ARG A 98 15.47 -7.03 -16.64
C ARG A 98 15.40 -7.68 -18.02
N ARG A 99 14.44 -8.58 -18.24
CA ARG A 99 14.16 -9.18 -19.57
C ARG A 99 13.38 -8.26 -20.49
N GLY A 100 13.00 -7.06 -20.05
CA GLY A 100 12.20 -6.11 -20.79
C GLY A 100 10.68 -6.29 -20.63
N ASN A 101 10.25 -7.18 -19.76
CA ASN A 101 8.83 -7.43 -19.47
C ASN A 101 8.36 -6.49 -18.36
N ARG A 102 7.98 -5.28 -18.73
CA ARG A 102 7.48 -4.28 -17.77
C ARG A 102 6.19 -4.76 -17.07
N ILE A 103 6.14 -4.63 -15.74
CA ILE A 103 5.00 -5.00 -14.91
C ILE A 103 4.18 -3.73 -14.63
N ASP A 104 3.36 -3.32 -15.60
CA ASP A 104 2.57 -2.08 -15.59
C ASP A 104 1.08 -2.27 -15.33
N THR A 105 0.62 -3.53 -15.21
CA THR A 105 -0.77 -3.83 -14.89
C THR A 105 -0.91 -4.79 -13.71
N THR A 106 -2.07 -4.74 -13.06
CA THR A 106 -2.43 -5.62 -11.94
C THR A 106 -2.40 -7.09 -12.33
N THR A 107 -2.85 -7.42 -13.55
CA THR A 107 -2.83 -8.79 -14.07
C THR A 107 -1.40 -9.28 -14.30
N LYS A 108 -0.51 -8.45 -14.84
CA LYS A 108 0.90 -8.84 -15.03
C LYS A 108 1.57 -9.16 -13.70
N LEU A 109 1.39 -8.31 -12.67
CA LEU A 109 1.94 -8.59 -11.34
C LEU A 109 1.37 -9.89 -10.76
N ARG A 110 0.06 -10.08 -10.83
CA ARG A 110 -0.58 -11.32 -10.39
C ARG A 110 0.00 -12.55 -11.11
N ASN A 111 0.18 -12.49 -12.42
CA ASN A 111 0.73 -13.61 -13.20
C ASN A 111 2.17 -13.94 -12.78
N VAL A 112 3.00 -12.95 -12.46
CA VAL A 112 4.35 -13.18 -11.92
C VAL A 112 4.27 -13.89 -10.57
N ILE A 113 3.38 -13.46 -9.68
CA ILE A 113 3.16 -14.11 -8.37
C ILE A 113 2.72 -15.55 -8.55
N GLU A 114 1.70 -15.82 -9.38
CA GLU A 114 1.20 -17.17 -9.66
C GLU A 114 2.29 -18.10 -10.23
N LYS A 115 3.10 -17.58 -11.14
CA LYS A 115 4.24 -18.30 -11.74
C LYS A 115 5.33 -18.58 -10.70
N THR A 116 5.65 -17.62 -9.85
CA THR A 116 6.64 -17.77 -8.78
C THR A 116 6.25 -18.89 -7.82
N LEU A 117 4.96 -18.99 -7.47
CA LEU A 117 4.43 -20.01 -6.57
C LEU A 117 4.00 -21.30 -7.27
N SER A 118 4.43 -21.52 -8.53
CA SER A 118 4.06 -22.72 -9.30
C SER A 118 4.60 -24.03 -8.71
N PHE A 119 5.65 -23.97 -7.87
CA PHE A 119 6.23 -25.11 -7.18
C PHE A 119 5.33 -25.71 -6.08
N LEU A 120 4.32 -24.96 -5.63
CA LEU A 120 3.36 -25.45 -4.65
C LEU A 120 2.43 -26.49 -5.28
N PRO A 121 2.03 -27.55 -4.53
CA PRO A 121 1.08 -28.57 -5.00
C PRO A 121 -0.25 -27.94 -5.46
N ASP A 122 -0.77 -28.39 -6.61
CA ASP A 122 -2.02 -27.84 -7.15
C ASP A 122 -3.24 -28.35 -6.38
N ASN A 123 -3.63 -27.59 -5.37
CA ASN A 123 -4.74 -27.86 -4.46
C ASN A 123 -5.44 -26.56 -4.03
N LYS A 124 -6.43 -26.68 -3.16
CA LYS A 124 -7.15 -25.52 -2.61
C LYS A 124 -6.25 -24.61 -1.80
N GLU A 125 -5.33 -25.19 -1.05
CA GLU A 125 -4.39 -24.44 -0.20
C GLU A 125 -3.49 -23.53 -1.04
N LYS A 126 -2.97 -24.01 -2.19
CA LYS A 126 -2.22 -23.18 -3.14
C LYS A 126 -3.00 -21.94 -3.57
N LYS A 127 -4.29 -22.10 -3.90
CA LYS A 127 -5.14 -20.97 -4.33
C LYS A 127 -5.27 -19.93 -3.22
N ASP A 128 -5.40 -20.37 -1.97
CA ASP A 128 -5.48 -19.48 -0.81
C ASP A 128 -4.13 -18.79 -0.53
N ILE A 129 -3.00 -19.51 -0.68
CA ILE A 129 -1.65 -18.94 -0.55
C ILE A 129 -1.44 -17.88 -1.63
N VAL A 130 -1.66 -18.18 -2.90
CA VAL A 130 -1.51 -17.24 -4.02
C VAL A 130 -2.37 -15.99 -3.79
N LYS A 131 -3.62 -16.16 -3.35
CA LYS A 131 -4.51 -15.04 -3.05
C LYS A 131 -3.94 -14.15 -1.94
N LYS A 132 -3.46 -14.75 -0.84
CA LYS A 132 -2.84 -14.01 0.28
C LYS A 132 -1.55 -13.30 -0.15
N THR A 133 -0.70 -13.97 -0.91
CA THR A 133 0.52 -13.37 -1.46
C THR A 133 0.21 -12.20 -2.39
N CYS A 134 -0.81 -12.30 -3.26
CA CYS A 134 -1.27 -11.15 -4.03
C CYS A 134 -1.71 -10.00 -3.11
N GLN A 135 -2.53 -10.28 -2.09
CA GLN A 135 -2.98 -9.25 -1.16
C GLN A 135 -1.81 -8.54 -0.47
N ARG A 136 -0.84 -9.29 0.05
CA ARG A 136 0.35 -8.77 0.73
C ARG A 136 1.26 -7.97 -0.21
N THR A 137 1.51 -8.48 -1.42
CA THR A 137 2.34 -7.78 -2.41
C THR A 137 1.72 -6.43 -2.80
N PHE A 138 0.42 -6.40 -3.07
CA PHE A 138 -0.30 -5.17 -3.39
C PHE A 138 -0.33 -4.20 -2.20
N GLN A 139 -0.51 -4.72 -0.99
CA GLN A 139 -0.45 -3.92 0.24
C GLN A 139 0.94 -3.31 0.44
N ALA A 140 2.00 -4.10 0.31
CA ALA A 140 3.36 -3.62 0.49
C ALA A 140 3.72 -2.50 -0.51
N LEU A 141 3.40 -2.69 -1.78
CA LEU A 141 3.59 -1.67 -2.82
C LEU A 141 2.76 -0.40 -2.54
N ARG A 142 1.50 -0.56 -2.08
CA ARG A 142 0.65 0.59 -1.73
C ARG A 142 1.26 1.40 -0.60
N ILE A 143 1.70 0.73 0.45
CA ILE A 143 2.33 1.38 1.61
C ILE A 143 3.57 2.17 1.16
N ASP A 144 4.43 1.57 0.33
CA ASP A 144 5.66 2.17 -0.17
C ASP A 144 5.38 3.42 -1.04
N VAL A 145 4.56 3.32 -2.09
CA VAL A 145 4.33 4.45 -3.00
C VAL A 145 3.55 5.62 -2.39
N ASN A 146 2.89 5.40 -1.25
CA ASN A 146 2.16 6.44 -0.53
C ASN A 146 2.87 6.90 0.75
N ASN A 147 4.02 6.33 1.10
CA ASN A 147 4.75 6.58 2.35
C ASN A 147 3.82 6.48 3.57
N GLU A 148 2.97 5.42 3.62
CA GLU A 148 1.87 5.35 4.59
C GLU A 148 2.38 5.34 6.04
N PHE A 149 3.50 4.69 6.31
CA PHE A 149 4.08 4.62 7.66
C PHE A 149 4.69 5.97 8.08
N GLU A 150 5.43 6.63 7.20
CA GLU A 150 6.01 7.95 7.47
C GLU A 150 4.93 8.99 7.76
N VAL A 151 3.86 8.98 6.95
CA VAL A 151 2.70 9.85 7.14
C VAL A 151 1.99 9.55 8.47
N LEU A 152 1.87 8.27 8.84
CA LEU A 152 1.28 7.86 10.11
C LEU A 152 2.15 8.32 11.30
N TYR A 153 3.47 8.16 11.23
CA TYR A 153 4.39 8.64 12.27
C TYR A 153 4.26 10.16 12.46
N GLU A 154 4.30 10.91 11.36
CA GLU A 154 4.12 12.37 11.41
C GLU A 154 2.77 12.76 12.03
N PHE A 155 1.69 12.07 11.67
CA PHE A 155 0.39 12.27 12.28
C PHE A 155 0.42 12.02 13.79
N MET A 156 1.02 10.92 14.23
CA MET A 156 1.08 10.56 15.65
C MET A 156 1.90 11.57 16.46
N GLU A 157 3.00 12.10 15.90
CA GLU A 157 3.81 13.14 16.55
C GLU A 157 3.03 14.44 16.76
N LYS A 158 2.10 14.77 15.86
CA LYS A 158 1.29 15.99 15.91
C LYS A 158 0.01 15.88 16.74
N LEU A 159 -0.41 14.64 17.08
CA LEU A 159 -1.63 14.42 17.86
C LEU A 159 -1.68 15.18 19.21
N PRO A 160 -0.58 15.26 20.00
CA PRO A 160 -0.59 16.01 21.27
C PRO A 160 -0.94 17.50 21.08
N ASP A 161 -0.45 18.12 20.00
CA ASP A 161 -0.70 19.52 19.68
C ASP A 161 -2.08 19.77 19.08
N ALA A 162 -2.66 18.74 18.46
CA ALA A 162 -4.00 18.81 17.86
C ALA A 162 -5.13 18.58 18.87
N LEU A 163 -4.86 17.88 19.98
CA LEU A 163 -5.85 17.55 21.00
C LEU A 163 -5.95 18.62 22.08
N ARG A 164 -7.16 18.89 22.55
CA ARG A 164 -7.38 19.66 23.79
C ARG A 164 -7.01 18.81 25.00
N PRO A 165 -6.71 19.44 26.16
CA PRO A 165 -6.50 18.71 27.40
C PRO A 165 -7.67 17.75 27.70
N GLY A 166 -7.36 16.44 27.86
CA GLY A 166 -8.37 15.39 28.05
C GLY A 166 -9.01 14.87 26.74
N GLY A 167 -8.61 15.38 25.58
CA GLY A 167 -9.04 14.88 24.29
C GLY A 167 -8.61 13.43 24.03
N ARG A 168 -9.29 12.76 23.13
CA ARG A 168 -9.08 11.34 22.79
C ARG A 168 -8.90 11.13 21.31
N VAL A 169 -8.12 10.11 20.95
CA VAL A 169 -7.96 9.67 19.57
C VAL A 169 -8.31 8.20 19.43
N ALA A 170 -8.98 7.83 18.35
CA ALA A 170 -9.19 6.46 17.94
C ALA A 170 -8.61 6.28 16.52
N ILE A 171 -7.82 5.22 16.32
CA ILE A 171 -7.24 4.89 15.03
C ILE A 171 -7.71 3.49 14.66
N LEU A 172 -8.37 3.38 13.51
CA LEU A 172 -8.82 2.11 12.93
C LEU A 172 -7.78 1.66 11.90
N THR A 173 -7.24 0.45 12.09
CA THR A 173 -6.29 -0.18 11.18
C THR A 173 -6.80 -1.55 10.75
N PHE A 174 -6.48 -1.96 9.53
CA PHE A 174 -6.90 -3.25 8.94
C PHE A 174 -5.68 -4.11 8.56
N HIS A 175 -4.62 -4.00 9.34
CA HIS A 175 -3.37 -4.75 9.15
C HIS A 175 -3.27 -5.93 10.11
#